data_e78981192a2bf7d3bce4adde541caacb
#
_entry.id   e78981192a2bf7d3bce4adde541caacb
#
_cell.length_a   1.000
_cell.length_b   1.000
_cell.length_c   1.000
_cell.angle_alpha   90.00
_cell.angle_beta   90.00
_cell.angle_gamma   90.00
#
_symmetry.space_group_name_H-M   'P 1'
#
loop_
_entity.id
_entity.type
_entity.pdbx_description
1 polymer ?
#
loop_
_entity_poly.entity_id
_entity_poly.type
_entity_poly.pdbx_seq_one_letter_code
_entity_poly.pdbx_strand_id
1 'polypeptide(L)'
;MRIFYLFVMLLMISSCGYQLRGSMGVDGLENIIIISNGHTSISNMLSQKLGSSVILQIQDYNTYPIVKINSISSRKRQLSVNSSGRVDEYEISKSLEYEIISSENNSVTGTLKASGSYDFNESRMQITSEQEKITNNAIDKILVRKLIQKLRYSLK
;
A
#
# COMPACT_ATOMS: atom_id res chain seq x y z
N MET A 1 26.92 15.00 46.35
CA MET A 1 27.51 14.29 45.20
C MET A 1 26.68 13.08 44.74
N ARG A 2 26.16 12.20 45.61
CA ARG A 2 25.38 11.01 45.21
C ARG A 2 24.07 11.36 44.43
N ILE A 3 23.36 12.43 44.81
CA ILE A 3 22.14 12.89 44.16
C ILE A 3 22.43 13.42 42.76
N PHE A 4 23.57 14.04 42.53
CA PHE A 4 23.99 14.54 41.22
C PHE A 4 24.22 13.41 40.20
N TYR A 5 24.83 12.30 40.66
CA TYR A 5 25.02 11.11 39.80
C TYR A 5 23.71 10.43 39.44
N LEU A 6 22.74 10.37 40.36
CA LEU A 6 21.38 9.87 40.07
C LEU A 6 20.67 10.72 39.05
N PHE A 7 20.80 12.04 39.11
CA PHE A 7 20.19 12.95 38.13
C PHE A 7 20.80 12.84 36.72
N VAL A 8 22.13 12.68 36.65
CA VAL A 8 22.82 12.46 35.36
C VAL A 8 22.49 11.08 34.78
N MET A 9 22.33 10.05 35.60
CA MET A 9 21.93 8.71 35.15
C MET A 9 20.47 8.72 34.63
N LEU A 10 19.55 9.51 35.21
CA LEU A 10 18.18 9.66 34.77
C LEU A 10 18.09 10.37 33.42
N LEU A 11 18.97 11.33 33.13
CA LEU A 11 19.03 12.05 31.85
C LEU A 11 19.53 11.17 30.68
N MET A 12 20.32 10.14 30.97
CA MET A 12 20.82 9.22 29.94
C MET A 12 19.74 8.23 29.43
N ILE A 13 18.65 8.02 30.20
CA ILE A 13 17.57 7.09 29.83
C ILE A 13 16.58 7.74 28.83
N SER A 14 16.53 9.06 28.72
CA SER A 14 15.64 9.78 27.80
C SER A 14 16.16 9.91 26.37
N SER A 15 17.35 9.37 26.05
CA SER A 15 17.98 9.44 24.72
C SER A 15 17.57 8.31 23.78
N CYS A 16 16.55 7.51 24.12
CA CYS A 16 16.02 6.52 23.17
C CYS A 16 15.01 7.21 22.23
N GLY A 17 15.55 7.92 21.24
CA GLY A 17 14.77 8.43 20.11
C GLY A 17 14.24 7.29 19.24
N TYR A 18 13.22 6.58 19.71
CA TYR A 18 12.49 5.61 18.92
C TYR A 18 11.70 6.36 17.83
N GLN A 19 12.33 6.63 16.71
CA GLN A 19 11.63 7.08 15.51
C GLN A 19 10.83 5.92 14.95
N LEU A 20 9.51 6.04 15.07
CA LEU A 20 8.57 5.09 14.46
C LEU A 20 8.85 5.08 12.94
N ARG A 21 9.51 4.01 12.45
CA ARG A 21 9.85 3.79 11.04
C ARG A 21 8.59 3.51 10.18
N GLY A 22 7.47 4.16 10.50
CA GLY A 22 6.15 3.93 9.91
C GLY A 22 5.69 4.97 8.88
N SER A 23 6.27 6.16 8.86
CA SER A 23 6.12 7.06 7.73
C SER A 23 7.25 6.74 6.76
N MET A 24 6.97 6.01 5.68
CA MET A 24 7.81 6.17 4.50
C MET A 24 7.69 7.65 4.15
N GLY A 25 8.66 8.46 4.60
CA GLY A 25 8.71 9.87 4.25
C GLY A 25 8.48 9.98 2.75
N VAL A 26 7.47 10.71 2.39
CA VAL A 26 7.08 10.97 1.01
C VAL A 26 7.91 12.16 0.53
N ASP A 27 9.16 12.24 1.05
CA ASP A 27 10.10 13.29 0.72
C ASP A 27 10.30 13.32 -0.80
N GLY A 28 9.91 14.41 -1.43
CA GLY A 28 9.96 14.62 -2.87
C GLY A 28 8.71 14.21 -3.66
N LEU A 29 7.64 13.73 -3.00
CA LEU A 29 6.35 13.46 -3.63
C LEU A 29 5.29 14.45 -3.12
N GLU A 30 5.53 15.74 -3.29
CA GLU A 30 4.58 16.79 -2.93
C GLU A 30 3.63 17.08 -4.11
N ASN A 31 2.36 17.32 -3.78
CA ASN A 31 1.35 17.77 -4.75
C ASN A 31 1.09 16.79 -5.90
N ILE A 32 0.65 15.56 -5.58
CA ILE A 32 0.30 14.54 -6.57
C ILE A 32 -1.22 14.51 -6.79
N ILE A 33 -1.64 14.43 -8.05
CA ILE A 33 -3.04 14.20 -8.43
C ILE A 33 -3.27 12.70 -8.58
N ILE A 34 -4.29 12.15 -7.90
CA ILE A 34 -4.69 10.75 -8.04
C ILE A 34 -5.99 10.69 -8.82
N ILE A 35 -5.98 10.00 -9.95
CA ILE A 35 -7.17 9.71 -10.76
C ILE A 35 -7.43 8.20 -10.71
N SER A 36 -8.63 7.82 -10.31
CA SER A 36 -9.03 6.41 -10.28
C SER A 36 -10.43 6.23 -10.84
N ASN A 37 -10.58 5.33 -11.81
CA ASN A 37 -11.87 5.00 -12.42
C ASN A 37 -12.60 3.97 -11.54
N GLY A 38 -13.19 4.42 -10.42
CA GLY A 38 -14.01 3.56 -9.54
C GLY A 38 -13.22 2.66 -8.57
N HIS A 39 -11.90 2.73 -8.52
CA HIS A 39 -11.05 1.89 -7.65
C HIS A 39 -10.80 2.55 -6.29
N THR A 40 -11.88 2.81 -5.56
CA THR A 40 -11.87 3.65 -4.33
C THR A 40 -10.99 3.09 -3.21
N SER A 41 -10.88 1.76 -3.06
CA SER A 41 -10.09 1.15 -1.98
C SER A 41 -8.60 1.47 -2.11
N ILE A 42 -8.01 1.21 -3.28
CA ILE A 42 -6.58 1.45 -3.51
C ILE A 42 -6.27 2.95 -3.57
N SER A 43 -7.14 3.76 -4.19
CA SER A 43 -6.94 5.20 -4.24
C SER A 43 -7.00 5.84 -2.84
N ASN A 44 -7.92 5.41 -1.97
CA ASN A 44 -7.98 5.87 -0.59
C ASN A 44 -6.76 5.46 0.22
N MET A 45 -6.28 4.21 0.06
CA MET A 45 -5.06 3.76 0.71
C MET A 45 -3.83 4.53 0.21
N LEU A 46 -3.78 4.83 -1.08
CA LEU A 46 -2.71 5.63 -1.67
C LEU A 46 -2.73 7.06 -1.12
N SER A 47 -3.91 7.71 -1.10
CA SER A 47 -4.10 9.05 -0.53
C SER A 47 -3.70 9.11 0.95
N GLN A 48 -4.11 8.13 1.75
CA GLN A 48 -3.71 8.05 3.16
C GLN A 48 -2.20 7.93 3.34
N LYS A 49 -1.52 7.19 2.46
CA LYS A 49 -0.07 7.01 2.52
C LYS A 49 0.72 8.23 2.03
N LEU A 50 0.19 8.93 1.05
CA LEU A 50 0.77 10.18 0.52
C LEU A 50 0.40 11.39 1.39
N GLY A 51 -0.63 11.29 2.23
CA GLY A 51 -1.03 12.33 3.18
C GLY A 51 -1.49 13.62 2.49
N SER A 52 -0.98 14.76 2.96
CA SER A 52 -1.30 16.10 2.43
C SER A 52 -0.79 16.36 1.02
N SER A 53 -0.05 15.42 0.44
CA SER A 53 0.50 15.55 -0.93
C SER A 53 -0.54 15.26 -2.02
N VAL A 54 -1.81 15.02 -1.67
CA VAL A 54 -2.87 14.72 -2.64
C VAL A 54 -3.72 15.95 -2.90
N ILE A 55 -3.73 16.42 -4.14
CA ILE A 55 -4.60 17.51 -4.58
C ILE A 55 -5.93 16.92 -5.06
N LEU A 56 -7.02 17.30 -4.39
CA LEU A 56 -8.38 16.85 -4.70
C LEU A 56 -9.13 17.78 -5.66
N GLN A 57 -8.66 19.02 -5.83
CA GLN A 57 -9.27 20.00 -6.73
C GLN A 57 -8.33 20.35 -7.88
N ILE A 58 -8.76 20.07 -9.08
CA ILE A 58 -7.98 20.16 -10.29
C ILE A 58 -8.35 21.47 -10.99
N GLN A 59 -7.48 22.48 -10.90
CA GLN A 59 -7.55 23.66 -11.78
C GLN A 59 -6.45 23.66 -12.85
N ASP A 60 -5.33 22.98 -12.65
CA ASP A 60 -4.23 22.90 -13.61
C ASP A 60 -3.59 21.51 -13.65
N TYR A 61 -3.99 20.68 -14.63
CA TYR A 61 -3.46 19.33 -14.84
C TYR A 61 -1.96 19.29 -15.20
N ASN A 62 -1.39 20.39 -15.70
CA ASN A 62 -0.04 20.40 -16.21
C ASN A 62 1.03 20.81 -15.19
N THR A 63 0.62 21.20 -13.99
CA THR A 63 1.57 21.71 -12.97
C THR A 63 2.07 20.62 -12.04
N TYR A 64 1.27 19.56 -11.84
CA TYR A 64 1.57 18.53 -10.85
C TYR A 64 1.62 17.14 -11.47
N PRO A 65 2.45 16.22 -10.95
CA PRO A 65 2.47 14.85 -11.40
C PRO A 65 1.13 14.16 -11.13
N ILE A 66 0.70 13.34 -12.07
CA ILE A 66 -0.58 12.62 -12.03
C ILE A 66 -0.33 11.13 -11.94
N VAL A 67 -1.07 10.46 -11.05
CA VAL A 67 -1.16 9.00 -10.98
C VAL A 67 -2.54 8.57 -11.39
N LYS A 68 -2.65 7.84 -12.49
CA LYS A 68 -3.89 7.21 -12.92
C LYS A 68 -3.89 5.74 -12.58
N ILE A 69 -4.95 5.27 -11.94
CA ILE A 69 -5.23 3.85 -11.74
C ILE A 69 -6.24 3.45 -12.82
N ASN A 70 -5.77 2.76 -13.85
CA ASN A 70 -6.56 2.44 -15.03
C ASN A 70 -7.48 1.25 -14.78
N SER A 71 -6.93 0.14 -14.26
CA SER A 71 -7.70 -1.05 -13.97
C SER A 71 -7.12 -1.84 -12.81
N ILE A 72 -7.99 -2.60 -12.14
CA ILE A 72 -7.59 -3.59 -11.15
C ILE A 72 -8.34 -4.87 -11.46
N SER A 73 -7.60 -5.92 -11.77
CA SER A 73 -8.15 -7.27 -11.94
C SER A 73 -7.81 -8.13 -10.73
N SER A 74 -8.75 -8.98 -10.33
CA SER A 74 -8.57 -9.93 -9.24
C SER A 74 -8.93 -11.34 -9.72
N ARG A 75 -8.09 -12.30 -9.39
CA ARG A 75 -8.31 -13.72 -9.70
C ARG A 75 -8.14 -14.55 -8.43
N LYS A 76 -9.11 -15.41 -8.16
CA LYS A 76 -9.07 -16.41 -7.11
C LYS A 76 -8.91 -17.79 -7.74
N ARG A 77 -7.97 -18.60 -7.22
CA ARG A 77 -7.77 -19.99 -7.65
C ARG A 77 -7.55 -20.90 -6.45
N GLN A 78 -7.86 -22.15 -6.61
CA GLN A 78 -7.48 -23.18 -5.64
C GLN A 78 -5.96 -23.35 -5.68
N LEU A 79 -5.32 -23.32 -4.52
CA LEU A 79 -3.88 -23.48 -4.37
C LEU A 79 -3.53 -24.91 -3.96
N SER A 80 -4.26 -25.47 -3.01
CA SER A 80 -4.05 -26.83 -2.53
C SER A 80 -5.38 -27.56 -2.24
N VAL A 81 -5.28 -28.87 -2.17
CA VAL A 81 -6.36 -29.76 -1.75
C VAL A 81 -5.87 -30.68 -0.63
N ASN A 82 -6.74 -31.02 0.30
CA ASN A 82 -6.44 -31.96 1.38
C ASN A 82 -6.49 -33.42 0.88
N SER A 83 -6.16 -34.37 1.78
CA SER A 83 -6.16 -35.81 1.50
C SER A 83 -7.53 -36.38 1.07
N SER A 84 -8.61 -35.66 1.33
CA SER A 84 -9.98 -36.02 0.89
C SER A 84 -10.37 -35.38 -0.44
N GLY A 85 -9.45 -34.73 -1.14
CA GLY A 85 -9.70 -34.05 -2.42
C GLY A 85 -10.49 -32.74 -2.30
N ARG A 86 -10.71 -32.22 -1.08
CA ARG A 86 -11.36 -30.93 -0.86
C ARG A 86 -10.34 -29.81 -0.84
N VAL A 87 -10.78 -28.61 -1.24
CA VAL A 87 -9.93 -27.41 -1.20
C VAL A 87 -9.46 -27.15 0.22
N ASP A 88 -8.17 -26.90 0.37
CA ASP A 88 -7.51 -26.57 1.63
C ASP A 88 -7.05 -25.10 1.65
N GLU A 89 -6.59 -24.60 0.50
CA GLU A 89 -6.15 -23.21 0.36
C GLU A 89 -6.63 -22.57 -0.93
N TYR A 90 -6.92 -21.27 -0.85
CA TYR A 90 -7.11 -20.42 -2.01
C TYR A 90 -5.98 -19.40 -2.14
N GLU A 91 -5.60 -19.10 -3.36
CA GLU A 91 -4.77 -17.96 -3.69
C GLU A 91 -5.63 -16.86 -4.34
N ILE A 92 -5.41 -15.63 -3.90
CA ILE A 92 -5.90 -14.43 -4.56
C ILE A 92 -4.71 -13.74 -5.20
N SER A 93 -4.81 -13.42 -6.48
CA SER A 93 -3.83 -12.61 -7.20
C SER A 93 -4.51 -11.38 -7.76
N LYS A 94 -3.89 -10.21 -7.57
CA LYS A 94 -4.37 -8.96 -8.14
C LYS A 94 -3.33 -8.35 -9.06
N SER A 95 -3.82 -7.71 -10.12
CA SER A 95 -3.03 -6.97 -11.08
C SER A 95 -3.59 -5.55 -11.19
N LEU A 96 -2.73 -4.56 -11.00
CA LEU A 96 -3.05 -3.14 -11.06
C LEU A 96 -2.32 -2.51 -12.22
N GLU A 97 -3.06 -1.92 -13.16
CA GLU A 97 -2.55 -1.14 -14.27
C GLU A 97 -2.55 0.34 -13.91
N TYR A 98 -1.42 0.98 -14.11
CA TYR A 98 -1.23 2.38 -13.75
C TYR A 98 -0.54 3.17 -14.86
N GLU A 99 -0.75 4.47 -14.82
CA GLU A 99 -0.03 5.47 -15.61
C GLU A 99 0.44 6.57 -14.65
N ILE A 100 1.71 6.93 -14.75
CA ILE A 100 2.32 8.05 -14.01
C ILE A 100 2.69 9.09 -15.05
N ILE A 101 2.20 10.31 -14.90
CA ILE A 101 2.52 11.44 -15.76
C ILE A 101 3.31 12.44 -14.90
N SER A 102 4.53 12.77 -15.33
CA SER A 102 5.33 13.78 -14.66
C SER A 102 4.86 15.19 -15.02
N SER A 103 5.29 16.20 -14.26
CA SER A 103 5.05 17.62 -14.57
C SER A 103 5.62 18.05 -15.93
N GLU A 104 6.58 17.31 -16.48
CA GLU A 104 7.16 17.52 -17.82
C GLU A 104 6.36 16.81 -18.93
N ASN A 105 5.18 16.28 -18.59
CA ASN A 105 4.29 15.54 -19.50
C ASN A 105 4.88 14.21 -20.05
N ASN A 106 5.93 13.67 -19.40
CA ASN A 106 6.43 12.33 -19.67
C ASN A 106 5.52 11.31 -18.98
N SER A 107 5.02 10.31 -19.71
CA SER A 107 4.19 9.26 -19.13
C SER A 107 4.91 7.92 -19.04
N VAL A 108 4.70 7.24 -17.92
CA VAL A 108 5.18 5.87 -17.68
C VAL A 108 3.98 5.00 -17.31
N THR A 109 3.69 4.03 -18.14
CA THR A 109 2.65 3.02 -17.87
C THR A 109 3.26 1.73 -17.37
N GLY A 110 2.49 0.96 -16.61
CA GLY A 110 2.94 -0.35 -16.15
C GLY A 110 1.88 -1.14 -15.42
N THR A 111 2.26 -2.36 -15.06
CA THR A 111 1.40 -3.29 -14.35
C THR A 111 2.12 -3.79 -13.09
N LEU A 112 1.45 -3.69 -11.95
CA LEU A 112 1.89 -4.23 -10.69
C LEU A 112 1.08 -5.48 -10.35
N LYS A 113 1.76 -6.52 -9.85
CA LYS A 113 1.11 -7.75 -9.42
C LYS A 113 1.45 -8.06 -7.97
N ALA A 114 0.47 -8.59 -7.25
CA ALA A 114 0.63 -9.12 -5.90
C ALA A 114 -0.33 -10.28 -5.70
N SER A 115 0.06 -11.25 -4.88
CA SER A 115 -0.77 -12.37 -4.50
C SER A 115 -0.61 -12.71 -3.02
N GLY A 116 -1.57 -13.44 -2.49
CA GLY A 116 -1.57 -13.98 -1.14
C GLY A 116 -2.50 -15.18 -1.06
N SER A 117 -2.26 -16.07 -0.13
CA SER A 117 -3.11 -17.24 0.11
C SER A 117 -3.78 -17.17 1.48
N TYR A 118 -4.83 -17.96 1.64
CA TYR A 118 -5.52 -18.15 2.90
C TYR A 118 -6.12 -19.57 2.97
N ASP A 119 -6.20 -20.09 4.19
CA ASP A 119 -6.76 -21.40 4.46
C ASP A 119 -8.28 -21.38 4.26
N PHE A 120 -8.80 -22.40 3.62
CA PHE A 120 -10.23 -22.62 3.40
C PHE A 120 -10.76 -23.74 4.26
N ASN A 121 -11.82 -23.48 5.02
CA ASN A 121 -12.48 -24.48 5.83
C ASN A 121 -14.00 -24.36 5.71
N GLU A 122 -14.62 -25.38 5.09
CA GLU A 122 -16.08 -25.42 4.90
C GLU A 122 -16.87 -25.34 6.20
N SER A 123 -16.34 -25.94 7.27
CA SER A 123 -17.02 -25.95 8.59
C SER A 123 -16.90 -24.62 9.33
N ARG A 124 -16.06 -23.67 8.84
CA ARG A 124 -15.77 -22.38 9.48
C ARG A 124 -15.86 -21.24 8.48
N MET A 125 -16.97 -21.15 7.75
CA MET A 125 -17.17 -20.18 6.68
C MET A 125 -16.97 -18.71 7.11
N GLN A 126 -17.35 -18.35 8.34
CA GLN A 126 -17.15 -16.98 8.85
C GLN A 126 -15.66 -16.65 8.99
N ILE A 127 -14.87 -17.58 9.54
CA ILE A 127 -13.41 -17.41 9.70
C ILE A 127 -12.74 -17.34 8.32
N THR A 128 -13.14 -18.21 7.40
CA THR A 128 -12.64 -18.22 6.03
C THR A 128 -12.93 -16.90 5.31
N SER A 129 -14.15 -16.36 5.45
CA SER A 129 -14.52 -15.06 4.88
C SER A 129 -13.68 -13.90 5.44
N GLU A 130 -13.39 -13.93 6.73
CA GLU A 130 -12.54 -12.91 7.36
C GLU A 130 -11.08 -13.02 6.90
N GLN A 131 -10.54 -14.24 6.80
CA GLN A 131 -9.20 -14.48 6.25
C GLN A 131 -9.09 -13.99 4.79
N GLU A 132 -10.12 -14.23 3.98
CA GLU A 132 -10.18 -13.71 2.60
C GLU A 132 -10.11 -12.19 2.56
N LYS A 133 -10.85 -11.49 3.43
CA LYS A 133 -10.80 -10.02 3.55
C LYS A 133 -9.42 -9.52 3.99
N ILE A 134 -8.84 -10.16 5.01
CA ILE A 134 -7.50 -9.82 5.51
C ILE A 134 -6.47 -9.98 4.41
N THR A 135 -6.52 -11.09 3.66
CA THR A 135 -5.63 -11.38 2.54
C THR A 135 -5.79 -10.34 1.42
N ASN A 136 -7.04 -10.01 1.04
CA ASN A 136 -7.32 -8.97 0.07
C ASN A 136 -6.74 -7.62 0.47
N ASN A 137 -6.91 -7.20 1.72
CA ASN A 137 -6.36 -5.96 2.24
C ASN A 137 -4.82 -5.97 2.28
N ALA A 138 -4.22 -7.11 2.60
CA ALA A 138 -2.77 -7.26 2.58
C ALA A 138 -2.21 -7.11 1.16
N ILE A 139 -2.86 -7.71 0.17
CA ILE A 139 -2.49 -7.59 -1.25
C ILE A 139 -2.59 -6.12 -1.70
N ASP A 140 -3.69 -5.42 -1.36
CA ASP A 140 -3.89 -4.01 -1.70
C ASP A 140 -2.78 -3.12 -1.09
N LYS A 141 -2.41 -3.36 0.17
CA LYS A 141 -1.28 -2.67 0.82
C LYS A 141 0.06 -2.91 0.08
N ILE A 142 0.28 -4.13 -0.43
CA ILE A 142 1.49 -4.45 -1.20
C ILE A 142 1.48 -3.71 -2.53
N LEU A 143 0.35 -3.68 -3.24
CA LEU A 143 0.21 -2.96 -4.51
C LEU A 143 0.44 -1.46 -4.33
N VAL A 144 -0.17 -0.84 -3.30
CA VAL A 144 0.04 0.58 -2.98
C VAL A 144 1.51 0.86 -2.67
N ARG A 145 2.19 0.01 -1.89
CA ARG A 145 3.62 0.16 -1.60
C ARG A 145 4.47 0.11 -2.87
N LYS A 146 4.20 -0.86 -3.76
CA LYS A 146 4.89 -0.99 -5.04
C LYS A 146 4.64 0.24 -5.93
N LEU A 147 3.41 0.76 -5.94
CA LEU A 147 3.06 1.97 -6.70
C LEU A 147 3.81 3.20 -6.19
N ILE A 148 3.88 3.41 -4.87
CA ILE A 148 4.66 4.49 -4.27
C ILE A 148 6.15 4.38 -4.63
N GLN A 149 6.70 3.17 -4.63
CA GLN A 149 8.10 2.96 -5.06
C GLN A 149 8.30 3.35 -6.54
N LYS A 150 7.35 3.00 -7.41
CA LYS A 150 7.39 3.39 -8.83
C LYS A 150 7.28 4.90 -9.01
N LEU A 151 6.37 5.55 -8.26
CA LEU A 151 6.24 7.01 -8.25
C LEU A 151 7.56 7.70 -7.92
N ARG A 152 8.22 7.28 -6.84
CA ARG A 152 9.52 7.84 -6.45
C ARG A 152 10.59 7.70 -7.52
N TYR A 153 10.56 6.60 -8.25
CA TYR A 153 11.53 6.35 -9.31
C TYR A 153 11.23 7.17 -10.57
N SER A 154 9.96 7.35 -10.90
CA SER A 154 9.53 8.05 -12.13
C SER A 154 9.54 9.58 -12.00
N LEU A 155 9.50 10.10 -10.78
CA LEU A 155 9.46 11.55 -10.50
C LEU A 155 10.81 12.10 -9.99
N LYS A 156 11.85 11.31 -10.03
CA LYS A 156 13.21 11.65 -9.65
C LYS A 156 14.05 12.06 -10.87
#